data_25f75497ea7da09685c6264de1a13f7f
#
_entry.id   25f75497ea7da09685c6264de1a13f7f
#
_cell.length_a   1.000
_cell.length_b   1.000
_cell.length_c   1.000
_cell.angle_alpha   90.00
_cell.angle_beta   90.00
_cell.angle_gamma   90.00
#
_symmetry.space_group_name_H-M   'P 1'
#
loop_
_entity.id
_entity.type
_entity.pdbx_description
1 polymer ?
#
loop_
_entity_poly.entity_id
_entity_poly.type
_entity_poly.pdbx_seq_one_letter_code
_entity_poly.pdbx_strand_id
1 'polypeptide(L)'
;MDRGIITISETGVVTIPTAPVWMTKFEIADLFGVFSCDLRKAIHTIYKSKELNEFDTMKYLKQPDGISYDVYNIEVIIAVAFRICSKESALFRRFIINEISTTKRETPVTLFVSYGRGKTYGIVEAYSASRSFPMHGCKGSVWL
;
A
#
# COMPACT_ATOMS: atom_id res chain seq x y z
N MET A 1 8.57 22.13 4.32
CA MET A 1 7.63 21.00 4.34
C MET A 1 8.44 19.73 4.47
N ASP A 2 8.32 19.07 5.59
CA ASP A 2 8.95 17.75 5.77
C ASP A 2 8.19 16.73 4.92
N ARG A 3 8.82 16.29 3.85
CA ARG A 3 8.28 15.27 2.97
C ARG A 3 9.12 14.00 3.04
N GLY A 4 8.44 12.86 3.10
CA GLY A 4 9.10 11.58 3.04
C GLY A 4 9.47 11.20 1.61
N ILE A 5 10.65 10.61 1.44
CA ILE A 5 11.12 10.07 0.16
C ILE A 5 11.36 8.57 0.35
N ILE A 6 10.77 7.77 -0.53
CA ILE A 6 11.00 6.32 -0.54
C ILE A 6 12.36 6.04 -1.17
N THR A 7 13.08 5.09 -0.62
CA THR A 7 14.37 4.65 -1.15
C THR A 7 14.43 3.14 -1.32
N ILE A 8 15.15 2.68 -2.32
CA ILE A 8 15.48 1.28 -2.54
C ILE A 8 17.00 1.17 -2.54
N SER A 9 17.55 0.36 -1.65
CA SER A 9 19.00 0.13 -1.58
C SER A 9 19.47 -0.78 -2.72
N GLU A 10 20.77 -0.79 -2.99
CA GLU A 10 21.40 -1.70 -3.96
C GLU A 10 21.14 -3.17 -3.60
N THR A 11 20.97 -3.46 -2.32
CA THR A 11 20.62 -4.80 -1.81
C THR A 11 19.13 -5.14 -1.96
N GLY A 12 18.31 -4.22 -2.47
CA GLY A 12 16.87 -4.42 -2.69
C GLY A 12 15.99 -4.16 -1.47
N VAL A 13 16.52 -3.53 -0.43
CA VAL A 13 15.73 -3.14 0.75
C VAL A 13 14.97 -1.86 0.44
N VAL A 14 13.65 -1.91 0.59
CA VAL A 14 12.77 -0.76 0.45
C VAL A 14 12.56 -0.10 1.80
N THR A 15 12.75 1.21 1.86
CA THR A 15 12.52 2.00 3.07
C THR A 15 11.47 3.06 2.79
N ILE A 16 10.36 3.01 3.55
CA ILE A 16 9.32 4.04 3.53
C ILE A 16 9.44 4.85 4.82
N PRO A 17 9.61 6.17 4.75
CA PRO A 17 9.70 7.01 5.93
C PRO A 17 8.34 7.13 6.64
N THR A 18 8.38 7.48 7.94
CA THR A 18 7.17 7.75 8.73
C THR A 18 6.50 9.08 8.37
N ALA A 19 7.27 10.02 7.79
CA ALA A 19 6.73 11.27 7.29
C ALA A 19 5.84 11.05 6.05
N PRO A 20 4.85 11.92 5.81
CA PRO A 20 4.02 11.81 4.61
C PRO A 20 4.86 11.79 3.33
N VAL A 21 4.64 10.79 2.50
CA VAL A 21 5.40 10.61 1.26
C VAL A 21 4.86 11.53 0.17
N TRP A 22 5.74 12.38 -0.33
CA TRP A 22 5.51 13.25 -1.48
C TRP A 22 6.77 13.32 -2.32
N MET A 23 6.73 12.80 -3.53
CA MET A 23 7.89 12.71 -4.42
C MET A 23 7.63 13.37 -5.76
N THR A 24 8.66 14.01 -6.30
CA THR A 24 8.63 14.55 -7.66
C THR A 24 8.70 13.41 -8.69
N LYS A 25 8.27 13.68 -9.91
CA LYS A 25 8.40 12.70 -11.02
C LYS A 25 9.84 12.25 -11.26
N PHE A 26 10.81 13.11 -11.01
CA PHE A 26 12.23 12.77 -11.19
C PHE A 26 12.69 11.78 -10.10
N GLU A 27 12.34 12.06 -8.85
CA GLU A 27 12.63 11.16 -7.73
C GLU A 27 11.96 9.79 -7.90
N ILE A 28 10.74 9.75 -8.42
CA ILE A 28 10.03 8.50 -8.69
C ILE A 28 10.68 7.75 -9.88
N ALA A 29 11.12 8.48 -10.90
CA ALA A 29 11.83 7.90 -12.04
C ALA A 29 13.17 7.27 -11.60
N ASP A 30 13.90 7.96 -10.76
CA ASP A 30 15.16 7.45 -10.17
C ASP A 30 14.89 6.23 -9.27
N LEU A 31 13.84 6.29 -8.43
CA LEU A 31 13.43 5.19 -7.56
C LEU A 31 13.21 3.89 -8.34
N PHE A 32 12.54 3.98 -9.47
CA PHE A 32 12.19 2.82 -10.29
C PHE A 32 13.16 2.55 -11.45
N GLY A 33 14.22 3.35 -11.59
CA GLY A 33 15.22 3.18 -12.64
C GLY A 33 14.64 3.29 -14.05
N VAL A 34 13.68 4.19 -14.26
CA VAL A 34 13.00 4.40 -15.54
C VAL A 34 13.15 5.84 -16.03
N PHE A 35 12.90 6.05 -17.31
CA PHE A 35 12.91 7.38 -17.88
C PHE A 35 11.69 8.20 -17.42
N SER A 36 11.88 9.47 -17.16
CA SER A 36 10.82 10.38 -16.73
C SER A 36 9.68 10.51 -17.77
N CYS A 37 9.95 10.25 -19.04
CA CYS A 37 8.92 10.25 -20.08
C CYS A 37 7.97 9.05 -19.95
N ASP A 38 8.46 7.87 -19.60
CA ASP A 38 7.63 6.68 -19.38
C ASP A 38 6.82 6.80 -18.10
N LEU A 39 7.43 7.34 -17.05
CA LEU A 39 6.74 7.69 -15.83
C LEU A 39 5.60 8.67 -16.07
N ARG A 40 5.84 9.73 -16.86
CA ARG A 40 4.81 10.71 -17.21
C ARG A 40 3.63 10.07 -17.94
N LYS A 41 3.89 9.16 -18.87
CA LYS A 41 2.83 8.40 -19.57
C LYS A 41 2.00 7.57 -18.60
N ALA A 42 2.66 6.88 -17.65
CA ALA A 42 1.99 6.08 -16.64
C ALA A 42 1.09 6.95 -15.74
N ILE A 43 1.60 8.07 -15.21
CA ILE A 43 0.83 9.02 -14.40
C ILE A 43 -0.34 9.59 -15.20
N HIS A 44 -0.12 10.01 -16.44
CA HIS A 44 -1.18 10.52 -17.29
C HIS A 44 -2.30 9.50 -17.52
N THR A 45 -1.94 8.24 -17.71
CA THR A 45 -2.91 7.14 -17.88
C THR A 45 -3.73 6.94 -16.61
N ILE A 46 -3.13 7.01 -15.42
CA ILE A 46 -3.82 6.89 -14.13
C ILE A 46 -4.89 7.97 -13.98
N TYR A 47 -4.55 9.22 -14.25
CA TYR A 47 -5.50 10.33 -14.14
C TYR A 47 -6.54 10.33 -15.25
N LYS A 48 -6.16 9.99 -16.48
CA LYS A 48 -7.09 9.86 -17.61
C LYS A 48 -8.13 8.77 -17.39
N SER A 49 -7.75 7.65 -16.78
CA SER A 49 -8.68 6.56 -16.44
C SER A 49 -9.52 6.85 -15.19
N LYS A 50 -9.29 7.99 -14.52
CA LYS A 50 -9.95 8.38 -13.26
C LYS A 50 -9.76 7.37 -12.12
N GLU A 51 -8.67 6.65 -12.16
CA GLU A 51 -8.31 5.69 -11.12
C GLU A 51 -7.95 6.39 -9.82
N LEU A 52 -7.25 7.52 -9.93
CA LEU A 52 -6.93 8.42 -8.82
C LEU A 52 -7.38 9.84 -9.16
N ASN A 53 -7.73 10.60 -8.13
CA ASN A 53 -8.09 12.00 -8.25
C ASN A 53 -6.82 12.86 -8.16
N GLU A 54 -6.56 13.64 -9.19
CA GLU A 54 -5.39 14.52 -9.27
C GLU A 54 -5.33 15.54 -8.11
N PHE A 55 -6.48 16.09 -7.71
CA PHE A 55 -6.56 17.09 -6.63
C PHE A 55 -6.12 16.55 -5.26
N ASP A 56 -6.34 15.26 -5.01
CA ASP A 56 -6.02 14.63 -3.73
C ASP A 56 -4.60 14.06 -3.71
N THR A 57 -4.09 13.67 -4.87
CA THR A 57 -2.87 12.88 -5.02
C THR A 57 -1.67 13.65 -5.57
N MET A 58 -1.88 14.87 -6.05
CA MET A 58 -0.83 15.77 -6.54
C MET A 58 -0.87 17.10 -5.82
N LYS A 59 0.31 17.67 -5.57
CA LYS A 59 0.47 19.01 -5.02
C LYS A 59 1.60 19.75 -5.74
N TYR A 60 1.55 21.07 -5.68
CA TYR A 60 2.62 21.93 -6.17
C TYR A 60 3.56 22.30 -5.01
N LEU A 61 4.81 21.92 -5.15
CA LEU A 61 5.87 22.34 -4.23
C LEU A 61 6.61 23.53 -4.82
N LYS A 62 6.46 24.69 -4.20
CA LYS A 62 7.18 25.90 -4.60
C LYS A 62 8.51 25.95 -3.86
N GLN A 63 9.60 26.06 -4.61
CA GLN A 63 10.92 26.26 -4.04
C GLN A 63 11.24 27.76 -3.84
N PRO A 64 12.25 28.08 -3.01
CA PRO A 64 12.67 29.47 -2.78
C PRO A 64 13.15 30.19 -4.02
N ASP A 65 13.60 29.47 -5.05
CA ASP A 65 14.00 29.98 -6.37
C ASP A 65 12.83 30.36 -7.27
N GLY A 66 11.58 30.14 -6.81
CA GLY A 66 10.36 30.42 -7.55
C GLY A 66 9.89 29.32 -8.48
N ILE A 67 10.66 28.25 -8.65
CA ILE A 67 10.28 27.11 -9.47
C ILE A 67 9.29 26.24 -8.70
N SER A 68 8.21 25.82 -9.35
CA SER A 68 7.23 24.92 -8.78
C SER A 68 7.37 23.53 -9.40
N TYR A 69 7.38 22.51 -8.56
CA TYR A 69 7.42 21.11 -8.97
C TYR A 69 6.14 20.39 -8.55
N ASP A 70 5.66 19.53 -9.43
CA ASP A 70 4.58 18.60 -9.09
C ASP A 70 5.14 17.51 -8.21
N VAL A 71 4.48 17.28 -7.08
CA VAL A 71 4.78 16.16 -6.18
C VAL A 71 3.56 15.27 -6.05
N TYR A 72 3.82 13.99 -6.00
CA TYR A 72 2.83 12.93 -6.00
C TYR A 72 2.88 12.15 -4.68
N ASN A 73 1.72 11.77 -4.19
CA ASN A 73 1.61 11.00 -2.95
C ASN A 73 1.93 9.50 -3.17
N ILE A 74 1.91 8.74 -2.08
CA ILE A 74 2.22 7.31 -2.11
C ILE A 74 1.24 6.50 -2.98
N GLU A 75 -0.01 6.93 -3.10
CA GLU A 75 -1.02 6.23 -3.92
C GLU A 75 -0.61 6.23 -5.40
N VAL A 76 -0.14 7.36 -5.92
CA VAL A 76 0.37 7.46 -7.29
C VAL A 76 1.62 6.61 -7.46
N ILE A 77 2.53 6.60 -6.50
CA ILE A 77 3.76 5.83 -6.55
C ILE A 77 3.44 4.33 -6.63
N ILE A 78 2.51 3.85 -5.82
CA ILE A 78 2.05 2.46 -5.84
C ILE A 78 1.38 2.13 -7.19
N ALA A 79 0.47 2.96 -7.66
CA ALA A 79 -0.22 2.75 -8.93
C ALA A 79 0.74 2.69 -10.11
N VAL A 80 1.76 3.56 -10.12
CA VAL A 80 2.83 3.56 -11.11
C VAL A 80 3.69 2.30 -11.02
N ALA A 81 4.04 1.85 -9.82
CA ALA A 81 4.84 0.64 -9.62
C ALA A 81 4.19 -0.62 -10.21
N PHE A 82 2.87 -0.68 -10.28
CA PHE A 82 2.13 -1.78 -10.90
C PHE A 82 2.00 -1.67 -12.43
N ARG A 83 2.37 -0.53 -13.01
CA ARG A 83 2.34 -0.30 -14.46
C ARG A 83 3.71 -0.36 -15.12
N ILE A 84 4.74 0.02 -14.39
CA ILE A 84 6.11 0.05 -14.88
C ILE A 84 6.75 -1.34 -14.71
N CYS A 85 7.49 -1.76 -15.73
CA CYS A 85 8.24 -3.00 -15.71
C CYS A 85 9.73 -2.68 -15.53
N SER A 86 10.21 -2.67 -14.28
CA SER A 86 11.62 -2.56 -13.92
C SER A 86 11.94 -3.49 -12.76
N LYS A 87 13.23 -3.73 -12.53
CA LYS A 87 13.70 -4.52 -11.38
C LYS A 87 13.27 -3.87 -10.06
N GLU A 88 13.46 -2.57 -9.95
CA GLU A 88 13.15 -1.77 -8.78
C GLU A 88 11.64 -1.73 -8.50
N SER A 89 10.82 -1.58 -9.54
CA SER A 89 9.37 -1.63 -9.39
C SER A 89 8.88 -3.01 -8.94
N ALA A 90 9.52 -4.08 -9.39
CA ALA A 90 9.22 -5.43 -8.93
C ALA A 90 9.57 -5.64 -7.45
N LEU A 91 10.70 -5.11 -6.99
CA LEU A 91 11.10 -5.13 -5.58
C LEU A 91 10.10 -4.35 -4.71
N PHE A 92 9.71 -3.17 -5.17
CA PHE A 92 8.73 -2.33 -4.46
C PHE A 92 7.35 -3.01 -4.38
N ARG A 93 6.85 -3.59 -5.46
CA ARG A 93 5.59 -4.35 -5.46
C ARG A 93 5.62 -5.50 -4.46
N ARG A 94 6.71 -6.27 -4.45
CA ARG A 94 6.88 -7.39 -3.51
C ARG A 94 6.88 -6.90 -2.06
N PHE A 95 7.56 -5.79 -1.79
CA PHE A 95 7.57 -5.16 -0.47
C PHE A 95 6.15 -4.79 -0.03
N ILE A 96 5.38 -4.08 -0.85
CA ILE A 96 4.00 -3.69 -0.54
C ILE A 96 3.10 -4.90 -0.27
N ILE A 97 3.21 -5.95 -1.09
CA ILE A 97 2.43 -7.18 -0.90
C ILE A 97 2.79 -7.85 0.42
N ASN A 98 4.06 -7.89 0.78
CA ASN A 98 4.51 -8.47 2.04
C ASN A 98 3.99 -7.68 3.24
N GLU A 99 4.07 -6.36 3.20
CA GLU A 99 3.56 -5.49 4.27
C GLU A 99 2.06 -5.72 4.50
N ILE A 100 1.26 -5.70 3.45
CA ILE A 100 -0.19 -5.96 3.53
C ILE A 100 -0.46 -7.37 4.08
N SER A 101 0.29 -8.37 3.64
CA SER A 101 0.12 -9.75 4.06
C SER A 101 0.51 -9.98 5.52
N THR A 102 1.52 -9.26 6.00
CA THR A 102 1.99 -9.36 7.39
C THR A 102 1.01 -8.68 8.35
N THR A 103 0.52 -7.52 8.00
CA THR A 103 -0.45 -6.78 8.82
C THR A 103 -1.73 -7.58 9.08
N LYS A 104 -2.15 -8.43 8.14
CA LYS A 104 -3.32 -9.30 8.33
C LYS A 104 -3.10 -10.45 9.32
N ARG A 105 -1.86 -10.76 9.67
CA ARG A 105 -1.54 -11.92 10.53
C ARG A 105 -1.49 -11.59 12.01
N GLU A 106 -1.41 -10.31 12.37
CA GLU A 106 -1.08 -9.89 13.74
C GLU A 106 -2.29 -9.46 14.59
N THR A 107 -3.48 -9.35 14.04
CA THR A 107 -4.67 -9.01 14.82
C THR A 107 -5.68 -10.14 14.81
N PRO A 108 -5.73 -10.94 15.89
CA PRO A 108 -6.86 -11.83 16.09
C PRO A 108 -8.12 -11.00 16.27
N VAL A 109 -9.08 -11.18 15.39
CA VAL A 109 -10.39 -10.56 15.54
C VAL A 109 -11.15 -11.36 16.59
N THR A 110 -11.32 -10.77 17.77
CA THR A 110 -12.15 -11.36 18.82
C THR A 110 -13.61 -10.97 18.58
N LEU A 111 -14.40 -11.93 18.16
CA LEU A 111 -15.83 -11.76 17.98
C LEU A 111 -16.55 -12.16 19.26
N PHE A 112 -17.30 -11.24 19.83
CA PHE A 112 -18.21 -11.57 20.91
C PHE A 112 -19.57 -11.97 20.32
N VAL A 113 -19.91 -13.22 20.47
CA VAL A 113 -21.20 -13.72 20.04
C VAL A 113 -22.08 -13.90 21.27
N SER A 114 -23.10 -13.08 21.39
CA SER A 114 -24.14 -13.29 22.39
C SER A 114 -25.20 -14.21 21.83
N TYR A 115 -25.37 -15.34 22.48
CA TYR A 115 -26.36 -16.34 22.11
C TYR A 115 -27.42 -16.50 23.20
N GLY A 116 -28.66 -16.28 22.82
CA GLY A 116 -29.80 -16.46 23.72
C GLY A 116 -29.87 -15.48 24.90
N ARG A 117 -30.97 -15.44 25.59
CA ARG A 117 -31.31 -14.50 26.65
C ARG A 117 -30.19 -14.22 27.66
N GLY A 118 -29.31 -13.28 27.32
CA GLY A 118 -28.34 -12.70 28.26
C GLY A 118 -27.19 -13.60 28.73
N LYS A 119 -26.95 -14.72 28.10
CA LYS A 119 -25.78 -15.54 28.40
C LYS A 119 -24.73 -15.39 27.34
N THR A 120 -23.58 -14.92 27.75
CA THR A 120 -22.39 -14.81 26.90
C THR A 120 -21.62 -16.12 26.94
N TYR A 121 -21.47 -16.78 25.83
CA TYR A 121 -20.67 -18.00 25.72
C TYR A 121 -19.57 -17.81 24.69
N GLY A 122 -18.36 -17.92 25.18
CA GLY A 122 -17.19 -18.19 24.40
C GLY A 122 -16.56 -17.04 23.62
N ILE A 123 -15.29 -16.94 23.77
CA ILE A 123 -14.39 -16.16 22.91
C ILE A 123 -14.04 -17.07 21.74
N VAL A 124 -14.45 -16.69 20.53
CA VAL A 124 -13.97 -17.35 19.32
C VAL A 124 -12.82 -16.55 18.77
N GLU A 125 -11.63 -17.04 18.93
CA GLU A 125 -10.47 -16.49 18.24
C GLU A 125 -10.51 -16.95 16.78
N ALA A 126 -10.90 -16.04 15.89
CA ALA A 126 -10.82 -16.28 14.47
C ALA A 126 -9.43 -15.88 13.99
N TYR A 127 -8.56 -16.84 13.80
CA TYR A 127 -7.33 -16.63 13.06
C TYR A 127 -7.66 -16.52 11.58
N SER A 128 -7.29 -15.44 10.95
CA SER A 128 -7.32 -15.35 9.50
C SER A 128 -6.16 -16.19 8.94
N ALA A 129 -6.26 -17.49 9.08
CA ALA A 129 -5.29 -18.36 8.48
C ALA A 129 -5.65 -18.59 7.02
N SER A 130 -4.73 -18.31 6.16
CA SER A 130 -4.69 -18.79 4.79
C SER A 130 -4.42 -20.30 4.73
N ARG A 131 -4.98 -21.06 5.65
CA ARG A 131 -4.96 -22.52 5.61
C ARG A 131 -6.40 -23.00 5.63
N SER A 132 -6.70 -23.82 4.63
CA SER A 132 -7.91 -24.60 4.61
C SER A 132 -8.22 -25.11 6.00
N PHE A 133 -9.34 -24.69 6.56
CA PHE A 133 -9.88 -25.29 7.75
C PHE A 133 -10.00 -26.79 7.49
N PRO A 134 -9.40 -27.64 8.29
CA PRO A 134 -9.73 -29.03 8.21
C PRO A 134 -11.23 -29.16 8.53
N MET A 135 -11.96 -29.67 7.59
CA MET A 135 -13.42 -29.86 7.69
C MET A 135 -13.86 -30.77 8.83
N HIS A 136 -12.90 -31.20 9.62
CA HIS A 136 -13.07 -32.20 10.66
C HIS A 136 -13.07 -31.61 12.05
N GLY A 137 -13.87 -30.69 12.32
CA GLY A 137 -13.90 -30.13 13.66
C GLY A 137 -15.05 -29.24 13.95
N CYS A 138 -15.84 -29.03 12.98
CA CYS A 138 -17.02 -28.20 13.12
C CYS A 138 -18.22 -29.00 13.64
N LYS A 139 -17.98 -29.91 14.55
CA LYS A 139 -19.10 -30.45 15.34
C LYS A 139 -19.45 -29.40 16.38
N GLY A 140 -20.40 -28.64 16.03
CA GLY A 140 -21.03 -27.81 16.96
C GLY A 140 -20.85 -26.44 16.79
N SER A 141 -20.64 -26.01 15.78
CA SER A 141 -21.00 -25.02 15.92
C SER A 141 -21.39 -23.95 16.03
N VAL A 142 -20.84 -23.26 15.83
CA VAL A 142 -21.15 -21.84 15.78
C VAL A 142 -21.65 -21.53 14.44
N TRP A 143 -22.78 -22.03 14.22
CA TRP A 143 -23.52 -21.63 13.07
C TRP A 143 -24.38 -20.45 13.47
N LEU A 144 -24.00 -19.39 12.97
CA LEU A 144 -24.84 -18.21 12.93
C LEU A 144 -25.56 -18.17 11.62
#